data_7773ac52fdd8a8d85ab6ded96e795734
#
_entry.id   7773ac52fdd8a8d85ab6ded96e795734
#
_cell.length_a   1.000
_cell.length_b   1.000
_cell.length_c   1.000
_cell.angle_alpha   90.00
_cell.angle_beta   90.00
_cell.angle_gamma   90.00
#
_symmetry.space_group_name_H-M   'P 1'
#
loop_
_entity.id
_entity.type
_entity.pdbx_description
1 polymer ?
#
loop_
_entity_poly.entity_id
_entity_poly.type
_entity_poly.pdbx_seq_one_letter_code
_entity_poly.pdbx_strand_id
1 'polypeptide(L)'
;MNKVNILLTEANGNLSNSREMIINAIKTAEEYAFPKLKIDWDIDILVTNRIPMIIPENGAGGYTFSADFIRINIDDKKATKNLISENVVHELCHAARWGKNDEWTENLFDGIIFEGLACVLEAEFVKDKSEKTLFIKTILERTDKENEKILSELREQLDSNDYDYDMVFFNGNDKLPRWSGYSLGYYLVKKYLEKTNKKIEDAFADKYTEFKIAL
;
A
#
# COMPACT_ATOMS: atom_id res chain seq x y z
N MET A 1 -22.15 6.74 11.37
CA MET A 1 -20.84 7.30 11.02
C MET A 1 -19.88 6.14 11.19
N ASN A 2 -19.33 5.65 10.09
CA ASN A 2 -18.39 4.54 10.11
C ASN A 2 -17.09 4.99 10.77
N LYS A 3 -16.39 4.11 11.43
CA LYS A 3 -15.23 4.47 12.26
C LYS A 3 -14.11 3.45 12.17
N VAL A 4 -12.93 3.94 12.44
CA VAL A 4 -11.77 3.10 12.74
C VAL A 4 -11.73 2.83 14.25
N ASN A 5 -11.73 1.55 14.62
CA ASN A 5 -11.46 1.11 15.99
C ASN A 5 -9.95 0.87 16.13
N ILE A 6 -9.28 1.60 17.00
CA ILE A 6 -7.83 1.53 17.17
C ILE A 6 -7.48 0.69 18.39
N LEU A 7 -6.76 -0.41 18.19
CA LEU A 7 -6.32 -1.36 19.20
C LEU A 7 -4.79 -1.28 19.34
N LEU A 8 -4.28 -0.76 20.45
CA LEU A 8 -2.84 -0.69 20.69
C LEU A 8 -2.37 -1.81 21.62
N THR A 9 -1.28 -2.50 21.24
CA THR A 9 -0.65 -3.53 22.10
C THR A 9 0.30 -2.87 23.11
N GLU A 10 -0.21 -2.41 24.25
CA GLU A 10 0.53 -1.61 25.21
C GLU A 10 1.16 -2.39 26.38
N ALA A 11 0.97 -3.71 26.45
CA ALA A 11 1.43 -4.50 27.62
C ALA A 11 2.95 -4.45 27.89
N ASN A 12 3.77 -4.09 26.88
CA ASN A 12 5.22 -3.90 27.05
C ASN A 12 5.61 -2.43 27.32
N GLY A 13 4.63 -1.51 27.32
CA GLY A 13 4.84 -0.08 27.60
C GLY A 13 5.44 0.74 26.46
N ASN A 14 5.93 0.12 25.39
CA ASN A 14 6.71 0.82 24.35
C ASN A 14 5.89 1.81 23.52
N LEU A 15 4.60 1.54 23.29
CA LEU A 15 3.73 2.43 22.51
C LEU A 15 3.09 3.55 23.36
N SER A 16 3.19 3.48 24.68
CA SER A 16 2.48 4.41 25.57
C SER A 16 2.83 5.88 25.33
N ASN A 17 4.12 6.18 25.09
CA ASN A 17 4.58 7.54 24.82
C ASN A 17 4.19 8.05 23.41
N SER A 18 3.90 7.16 22.48
CA SER A 18 3.54 7.48 21.11
C SER A 18 2.03 7.36 20.84
N ARG A 19 1.24 6.99 21.85
CA ARG A 19 -0.19 6.70 21.73
C ARG A 19 -0.96 7.79 21.00
N GLU A 20 -0.84 9.03 21.45
CA GLU A 20 -1.56 10.16 20.86
C GLU A 20 -1.14 10.43 19.42
N MET A 21 0.15 10.37 19.14
CA MET A 21 0.70 10.50 17.79
C MET A 21 0.14 9.42 16.85
N ILE A 22 0.09 8.15 17.29
CA ILE A 22 -0.44 7.02 16.51
C ILE A 22 -1.91 7.23 16.21
N ILE A 23 -2.72 7.56 17.21
CA ILE A 23 -4.16 7.82 17.05
C ILE A 23 -4.39 8.96 16.04
N ASN A 24 -3.64 10.06 16.17
CA ASN A 24 -3.75 11.20 15.27
C ASN A 24 -3.28 10.87 13.85
N ALA A 25 -2.31 9.99 13.69
CA ALA A 25 -1.85 9.51 12.38
C ALA A 25 -2.94 8.69 11.67
N ILE A 26 -3.55 7.74 12.39
CA ILE A 26 -4.63 6.91 11.86
C ILE A 26 -5.84 7.74 11.48
N LYS A 27 -6.27 8.69 12.35
CA LYS A 27 -7.37 9.61 12.03
C LYS A 27 -7.10 10.45 10.79
N THR A 28 -5.86 10.92 10.61
CA THR A 28 -5.48 11.69 9.42
C THR A 28 -5.60 10.84 8.14
N ALA A 29 -5.25 9.55 8.21
CA ALA A 29 -5.41 8.62 7.10
C ALA A 29 -6.88 8.28 6.83
N GLU A 30 -7.68 8.06 7.88
CA GLU A 30 -9.12 7.82 7.80
C GLU A 30 -9.85 8.99 7.13
N GLU A 31 -9.62 10.23 7.59
CA GLU A 31 -10.22 11.44 7.04
C GLU A 31 -9.92 11.63 5.55
N TYR A 32 -8.74 11.17 5.09
CA TYR A 32 -8.36 11.22 3.68
C TYR A 32 -8.95 10.07 2.87
N ALA A 33 -8.79 8.82 3.33
CA ALA A 33 -9.07 7.63 2.54
C ALA A 33 -10.56 7.26 2.50
N PHE A 34 -11.30 7.39 3.61
CA PHE A 34 -12.69 6.95 3.67
C PHE A 34 -13.61 7.62 2.64
N PRO A 35 -13.62 8.96 2.49
CA PRO A 35 -14.45 9.59 1.48
C PRO A 35 -14.01 9.26 0.05
N LYS A 36 -12.71 9.16 -0.20
CA LYS A 36 -12.18 8.81 -1.53
C LYS A 36 -12.54 7.40 -1.95
N LEU A 37 -12.34 6.44 -1.06
CA LEU A 37 -12.58 5.02 -1.31
C LEU A 37 -14.01 4.59 -1.02
N LYS A 38 -14.87 5.52 -0.57
CA LYS A 38 -16.29 5.26 -0.23
C LYS A 38 -16.41 4.07 0.74
N ILE A 39 -15.54 4.04 1.77
CA ILE A 39 -15.59 3.03 2.82
C ILE A 39 -16.81 3.30 3.70
N ASP A 40 -17.76 2.40 3.73
CA ASP A 40 -19.04 2.52 4.42
C ASP A 40 -19.25 1.44 5.49
N TRP A 41 -18.16 0.86 6.01
CA TRP A 41 -18.11 -0.09 7.12
C TRP A 41 -17.05 0.31 8.14
N ASP A 42 -17.10 -0.32 9.31
CA ASP A 42 -16.11 -0.13 10.38
C ASP A 42 -14.85 -0.96 10.10
N ILE A 43 -13.68 -0.45 10.51
CA ILE A 43 -12.40 -1.14 10.35
C ILE A 43 -11.67 -1.19 11.69
N ASP A 44 -11.21 -2.38 12.09
CA ASP A 44 -10.32 -2.59 13.22
C ASP A 44 -8.86 -2.44 12.78
N ILE A 45 -8.11 -1.52 13.41
CA ILE A 45 -6.67 -1.36 13.21
C ILE A 45 -5.91 -1.76 14.47
N LEU A 46 -5.21 -2.90 14.40
CA LEU A 46 -4.32 -3.36 15.46
C LEU A 46 -2.93 -2.73 15.27
N VAL A 47 -2.48 -1.96 16.23
CA VAL A 47 -1.14 -1.38 16.24
C VAL A 47 -0.22 -2.12 17.19
N THR A 48 0.95 -2.52 16.72
CA THR A 48 1.92 -3.27 17.51
C THR A 48 3.36 -2.85 17.20
N ASN A 49 4.28 -3.05 18.16
CA ASN A 49 5.72 -2.89 17.97
C ASN A 49 6.49 -4.22 18.11
N ARG A 50 5.80 -5.35 18.00
CA ARG A 50 6.34 -6.66 18.39
C ARG A 50 6.84 -7.52 17.23
N ILE A 51 6.70 -7.08 15.99
CA ILE A 51 6.85 -7.95 14.83
C ILE A 51 7.80 -7.37 13.79
N PRO A 52 8.54 -8.23 13.08
CA PRO A 52 9.56 -7.83 12.12
C PRO A 52 9.01 -7.26 10.78
N MET A 53 7.69 -7.21 10.58
CA MET A 53 7.11 -6.66 9.34
C MET A 53 7.08 -5.14 9.37
N ILE A 54 8.26 -4.56 9.37
CA ILE A 54 8.48 -3.11 9.30
C ILE A 54 9.45 -2.88 8.14
N ILE A 55 9.21 -1.87 7.33
CA ILE A 55 10.23 -1.37 6.43
C ILE A 55 11.25 -0.64 7.30
N PRO A 56 12.49 -1.16 7.45
CA PRO A 56 13.42 -0.68 8.50
C PRO A 56 13.76 0.81 8.37
N GLU A 57 13.73 1.34 7.15
CA GLU A 57 14.02 2.73 6.84
C GLU A 57 12.86 3.66 7.23
N ASN A 58 11.64 3.16 7.17
CA ASN A 58 10.42 3.93 7.45
C ASN A 58 10.00 3.87 8.92
N GLY A 59 10.38 2.81 9.63
CA GLY A 59 9.92 2.56 11.00
C GLY A 59 8.44 2.19 11.10
N ALA A 60 7.78 1.88 9.98
CA ALA A 60 6.41 1.41 9.93
C ALA A 60 6.23 0.38 8.82
N GLY A 61 5.21 -0.46 8.94
CA GLY A 61 4.76 -1.39 7.93
C GLY A 61 3.35 -1.86 8.27
N GLY A 62 2.58 -2.27 7.28
CA GLY A 62 1.21 -2.72 7.45
C GLY A 62 0.95 -4.07 6.83
N TYR A 63 -0.18 -4.62 7.16
CA TYR A 63 -0.76 -5.78 6.50
C TYR A 63 -2.28 -5.78 6.70
N THR A 64 -2.99 -5.80 5.60
CA THR A 64 -4.45 -5.91 5.60
C THR A 64 -4.85 -7.38 5.51
N PHE A 65 -5.65 -7.86 6.46
CA PHE A 65 -6.11 -9.26 6.54
C PHE A 65 -7.48 -9.45 5.87
N SER A 66 -8.31 -8.42 5.91
CA SER A 66 -9.67 -8.41 5.36
C SER A 66 -10.13 -6.97 5.14
N ALA A 67 -11.32 -6.80 4.58
CA ALA A 67 -11.91 -5.48 4.40
C ALA A 67 -12.07 -4.68 5.71
N ASP A 68 -12.15 -5.36 6.85
CA ASP A 68 -12.45 -4.81 8.17
C ASP A 68 -11.31 -4.98 9.19
N PHE A 69 -10.15 -5.57 8.80
CA PHE A 69 -9.05 -5.81 9.74
C PHE A 69 -7.67 -5.51 9.14
N ILE A 70 -6.97 -4.56 9.76
CA ILE A 70 -5.63 -4.12 9.41
C ILE A 70 -4.70 -4.26 10.62
N ARG A 71 -3.45 -4.64 10.38
CA ARG A 71 -2.38 -4.56 11.38
C ARG A 71 -1.32 -3.58 10.91
N ILE A 72 -0.94 -2.66 11.81
CA ILE A 72 0.16 -1.72 11.62
C ILE A 72 1.27 -2.05 12.61
N ASN A 73 2.49 -2.25 12.10
CA ASN A 73 3.68 -2.47 12.91
C ASN A 73 4.51 -1.19 12.94
N ILE A 74 4.98 -0.80 14.12
CA ILE A 74 5.66 0.46 14.35
C ILE A 74 6.96 0.24 15.12
N ASP A 75 8.06 0.80 14.64
CA ASP A 75 9.25 1.08 15.44
C ASP A 75 9.03 2.45 16.11
N ASP A 76 8.71 2.45 17.39
CA ASP A 76 8.39 3.65 18.19
C ASP A 76 9.53 4.67 18.26
N LYS A 77 10.76 4.28 17.90
CA LYS A 77 11.94 5.16 17.86
C LYS A 77 12.12 5.90 16.54
N LYS A 78 11.51 5.39 15.46
CA LYS A 78 11.70 5.91 14.10
C LYS A 78 10.43 6.48 13.48
N ALA A 79 9.29 5.87 13.79
CA ALA A 79 8.02 6.24 13.18
C ALA A 79 7.59 7.65 13.56
N THR A 80 7.23 8.45 12.56
CA THR A 80 6.60 9.75 12.73
C THR A 80 5.12 9.69 12.39
N LYS A 81 4.37 10.73 12.78
CA LYS A 81 2.95 10.84 12.40
C LYS A 81 2.76 10.70 10.89
N ASN A 82 3.60 11.34 10.08
CA ASN A 82 3.48 11.32 8.62
C ASN A 82 3.72 9.93 8.06
N LEU A 83 4.78 9.23 8.50
CA LEU A 83 5.12 7.89 8.04
C LEU A 83 4.06 6.84 8.43
N ILE A 84 3.47 6.98 9.62
CA ILE A 84 2.36 6.12 10.03
C ILE A 84 1.12 6.40 9.18
N SER A 85 0.75 7.67 8.97
CA SER A 85 -0.43 8.02 8.17
C SER A 85 -0.30 7.54 6.73
N GLU A 86 0.89 7.64 6.14
CA GLU A 86 1.21 7.18 4.78
C GLU A 86 0.97 5.67 4.67
N ASN A 87 1.52 4.89 5.60
CA ASN A 87 1.34 3.45 5.62
C ASN A 87 -0.13 3.04 5.85
N VAL A 88 -0.86 3.73 6.73
CA VAL A 88 -2.29 3.46 6.96
C VAL A 88 -3.13 3.77 5.72
N VAL A 89 -2.82 4.82 4.95
CA VAL A 89 -3.51 5.09 3.67
C VAL A 89 -3.31 3.97 2.67
N HIS A 90 -2.10 3.41 2.59
CA HIS A 90 -1.79 2.23 1.77
C HIS A 90 -2.68 1.04 2.16
N GLU A 91 -2.72 0.68 3.43
CA GLU A 91 -3.51 -0.44 3.92
C GLU A 91 -5.03 -0.24 3.79
N LEU A 92 -5.51 0.99 3.95
CA LEU A 92 -6.93 1.31 3.73
C LEU A 92 -7.34 1.13 2.26
N CYS A 93 -6.42 1.31 1.30
CA CYS A 93 -6.69 0.98 -0.10
C CYS A 93 -6.94 -0.53 -0.30
N HIS A 94 -6.13 -1.36 0.34
CA HIS A 94 -6.32 -2.82 0.33
C HIS A 94 -7.64 -3.24 0.96
N ALA A 95 -7.96 -2.68 2.14
CA ALA A 95 -9.23 -2.96 2.83
C ALA A 95 -10.44 -2.54 1.97
N ALA A 96 -10.37 -1.37 1.34
CA ALA A 96 -11.42 -0.89 0.46
C ALA A 96 -11.59 -1.79 -0.78
N ARG A 97 -10.48 -2.23 -1.40
CA ARG A 97 -10.52 -3.14 -2.54
C ARG A 97 -11.19 -4.46 -2.15
N TRP A 98 -10.82 -5.07 -1.04
CA TRP A 98 -11.44 -6.32 -0.57
C TRP A 98 -12.92 -6.16 -0.18
N GLY A 99 -13.33 -4.99 0.29
CA GLY A 99 -14.74 -4.71 0.58
C GLY A 99 -15.61 -4.47 -0.66
N LYS A 100 -15.00 -4.17 -1.80
CA LYS A 100 -15.70 -3.83 -3.06
C LYS A 100 -15.47 -4.82 -4.20
N ASN A 101 -14.48 -5.69 -4.05
CA ASN A 101 -14.09 -6.65 -5.08
C ASN A 101 -13.80 -8.00 -4.39
N ASP A 102 -14.55 -9.04 -4.76
CA ASP A 102 -14.41 -10.39 -4.22
C ASP A 102 -13.16 -11.14 -4.73
N GLU A 103 -12.35 -10.51 -5.57
CA GLU A 103 -11.15 -11.11 -6.13
C GLU A 103 -10.05 -11.22 -5.06
N TRP A 104 -9.49 -12.41 -4.94
CA TRP A 104 -8.24 -12.66 -4.23
C TRP A 104 -7.07 -12.52 -5.20
N THR A 105 -5.88 -12.25 -4.70
CA THR A 105 -4.67 -12.20 -5.51
C THR A 105 -4.44 -13.55 -6.18
N GLU A 106 -4.77 -13.66 -7.48
CA GLU A 106 -4.75 -14.91 -8.23
C GLU A 106 -3.37 -15.22 -8.81
N ASN A 107 -2.68 -14.20 -9.33
CA ASN A 107 -1.40 -14.33 -10.01
C ASN A 107 -0.52 -13.10 -9.80
N LEU A 108 0.69 -13.12 -10.34
CA LEU A 108 1.64 -12.02 -10.20
C LEU A 108 1.08 -10.69 -10.70
N PHE A 109 0.37 -10.69 -11.82
CA PHE A 109 -0.19 -9.45 -12.37
C PHE A 109 -1.24 -8.84 -11.45
N ASP A 110 -2.12 -9.66 -10.88
CA ASP A 110 -3.09 -9.19 -9.89
C ASP A 110 -2.39 -8.62 -8.66
N GLY A 111 -1.36 -9.31 -8.11
CA GLY A 111 -0.54 -8.78 -7.02
C GLY A 111 0.11 -7.43 -7.35
N ILE A 112 0.65 -7.27 -8.56
CA ILE A 112 1.23 -6.01 -9.04
C ILE A 112 0.17 -4.90 -9.08
N ILE A 113 -1.03 -5.17 -9.58
CA ILE A 113 -2.11 -4.18 -9.64
C ILE A 113 -2.64 -3.86 -8.23
N PHE A 114 -2.78 -4.88 -7.38
CA PHE A 114 -3.23 -4.72 -5.99
C PHE A 114 -2.35 -3.73 -5.23
N GLU A 115 -1.04 -3.91 -5.29
CA GLU A 115 -0.06 -3.02 -4.66
C GLU A 115 0.05 -1.67 -5.40
N GLY A 116 -0.08 -1.67 -6.72
CA GLY A 116 -0.03 -0.47 -7.54
C GLY A 116 -1.14 0.53 -7.23
N LEU A 117 -2.36 0.05 -6.98
CA LEU A 117 -3.50 0.88 -6.57
C LEU A 117 -3.23 1.57 -5.22
N ALA A 118 -2.71 0.84 -4.25
CA ALA A 118 -2.33 1.39 -2.95
C ALA A 118 -1.21 2.42 -3.09
N CYS A 119 -0.18 2.15 -3.91
CA CYS A 119 0.90 3.11 -4.18
C CYS A 119 0.41 4.39 -4.86
N VAL A 120 -0.57 4.32 -5.76
CA VAL A 120 -1.14 5.53 -6.39
C VAL A 120 -1.88 6.38 -5.38
N LEU A 121 -2.70 5.77 -4.53
CA LEU A 121 -3.42 6.49 -3.47
C LEU A 121 -2.46 7.11 -2.46
N GLU A 122 -1.44 6.36 -2.04
CA GLU A 122 -0.38 6.81 -1.14
C GLU A 122 0.40 7.99 -1.74
N ALA A 123 0.78 7.90 -3.03
CA ALA A 123 1.46 8.98 -3.74
C ALA A 123 0.64 10.28 -3.79
N GLU A 124 -0.67 10.19 -4.01
CA GLU A 124 -1.57 11.34 -3.95
C GLU A 124 -1.62 11.94 -2.54
N PHE A 125 -1.70 11.09 -1.50
CA PHE A 125 -1.74 11.52 -0.11
C PHE A 125 -0.49 12.30 0.32
N VAL A 126 0.69 11.90 -0.19
CA VAL A 126 1.97 12.53 0.18
C VAL A 126 2.42 13.59 -0.79
N LYS A 127 1.66 13.89 -1.84
CA LYS A 127 2.08 14.80 -2.92
C LYS A 127 2.69 16.10 -2.41
N ASP A 128 2.01 16.76 -1.48
CA ASP A 128 2.40 18.06 -0.96
C ASP A 128 3.11 17.98 0.41
N LYS A 129 3.47 16.77 0.87
CA LYS A 129 4.18 16.57 2.12
C LYS A 129 5.68 16.69 1.94
N SER A 130 6.35 17.37 2.88
CA SER A 130 7.82 17.49 2.91
C SER A 130 8.50 16.18 3.32
N GLU A 131 7.86 15.40 4.19
CA GLU A 131 8.34 14.10 4.64
C GLU A 131 7.58 13.00 3.92
N LYS A 132 8.31 12.07 3.32
CA LYS A 132 7.81 10.88 2.63
C LYS A 132 8.66 9.69 3.03
N THR A 133 8.11 8.48 3.02
CA THR A 133 8.89 7.26 3.21
C THR A 133 9.95 7.10 2.11
N LEU A 134 11.03 6.40 2.41
CA LEU A 134 12.01 6.00 1.38
C LEU A 134 11.34 5.10 0.34
N PHE A 135 10.39 4.27 0.76
CA PHE A 135 9.61 3.40 -0.10
C PHE A 135 8.91 4.20 -1.20
N ILE A 136 8.01 5.13 -0.83
CA ILE A 136 7.25 5.88 -1.84
C ILE A 136 8.15 6.81 -2.68
N LYS A 137 9.21 7.38 -2.10
CA LYS A 137 10.19 8.16 -2.86
C LYS A 137 10.82 7.33 -3.97
N THR A 138 11.27 6.11 -3.64
CA THR A 138 11.88 5.20 -4.62
C THR A 138 10.91 4.86 -5.76
N ILE A 139 9.63 4.63 -5.45
CA ILE A 139 8.61 4.35 -6.45
C ILE A 139 8.38 5.55 -7.36
N LEU A 140 8.27 6.76 -6.80
CA LEU A 140 8.01 8.00 -7.54
C LEU A 140 9.19 8.46 -8.40
N GLU A 141 10.43 8.15 -7.99
CA GLU A 141 11.65 8.53 -8.71
C GLU A 141 11.99 7.57 -9.85
N ARG A 142 11.39 6.37 -9.88
CA ARG A 142 11.66 5.39 -10.93
C ARG A 142 11.05 5.82 -12.26
N THR A 143 11.90 5.90 -13.27
CA THR A 143 11.52 6.34 -14.61
C THR A 143 10.67 5.30 -15.36
N ASP A 144 9.89 5.74 -16.36
CA ASP A 144 9.13 4.86 -17.23
C ASP A 144 10.01 3.79 -17.88
N LYS A 145 11.23 4.17 -18.32
CA LYS A 145 12.19 3.24 -18.93
C LYS A 145 12.63 2.13 -17.97
N GLU A 146 12.79 2.45 -16.70
CA GLU A 146 13.11 1.44 -15.67
C GLU A 146 11.94 0.53 -15.39
N ASN A 147 10.71 1.05 -15.35
CA ASN A 147 9.50 0.27 -15.19
C ASN A 147 9.23 -0.63 -16.40
N GLU A 148 9.47 -0.17 -17.63
CA GLU A 148 9.39 -1.01 -18.84
C GLU A 148 10.43 -2.14 -18.82
N LYS A 149 11.62 -1.91 -18.27
CA LYS A 149 12.61 -2.97 -18.06
C LYS A 149 12.11 -4.00 -17.05
N ILE A 150 11.57 -3.58 -15.92
CA ILE A 150 10.96 -4.48 -14.93
C ILE A 150 9.83 -5.30 -15.56
N LEU A 151 8.95 -4.64 -16.32
CA LEU A 151 7.87 -5.31 -17.05
C LEU A 151 8.41 -6.39 -18.01
N SER A 152 9.50 -6.07 -18.73
CA SER A 152 10.13 -7.02 -19.65
C SER A 152 10.67 -8.27 -18.93
N GLU A 153 11.29 -8.10 -17.75
CA GLU A 153 11.83 -9.21 -16.93
C GLU A 153 10.72 -10.07 -16.31
N LEU A 154 9.56 -9.49 -16.00
CA LEU A 154 8.44 -10.20 -15.38
C LEU A 154 7.38 -10.69 -16.36
N ARG A 155 7.46 -10.33 -17.65
CA ARG A 155 6.40 -10.52 -18.66
C ARG A 155 5.90 -11.96 -18.76
N GLU A 156 6.80 -12.93 -18.77
CA GLU A 156 6.44 -14.34 -18.89
C GLU A 156 5.81 -14.93 -17.62
N GLN A 157 5.96 -14.25 -16.49
CA GLN A 157 5.46 -14.67 -15.18
C GLN A 157 4.16 -13.97 -14.78
N LEU A 158 3.69 -12.97 -15.52
CA LEU A 158 2.54 -12.15 -15.11
C LEU A 158 1.28 -12.98 -14.81
N ASP A 159 1.01 -14.02 -15.58
CA ASP A 159 -0.15 -14.89 -15.38
C ASP A 159 0.17 -16.10 -14.45
N SER A 160 1.39 -16.18 -13.87
CA SER A 160 1.79 -17.25 -12.95
C SER A 160 1.34 -16.96 -11.52
N ASN A 161 0.88 -17.99 -10.82
CA ASN A 161 0.67 -18.00 -9.37
C ASN A 161 1.88 -18.56 -8.59
N ASP A 162 2.88 -19.10 -9.31
CA ASP A 162 4.14 -19.57 -8.75
C ASP A 162 5.26 -18.57 -9.07
N TYR A 163 5.50 -17.63 -8.16
CA TYR A 163 6.54 -16.61 -8.26
C TYR A 163 7.13 -16.31 -6.88
N ASP A 164 8.38 -15.86 -6.86
CA ASP A 164 9.05 -15.43 -5.64
C ASP A 164 8.56 -14.04 -5.21
N TYR A 165 7.61 -14.03 -4.27
CA TYR A 165 6.99 -12.81 -3.74
C TYR A 165 8.02 -11.86 -3.12
N ASP A 166 8.93 -12.40 -2.28
CA ASP A 166 9.94 -11.60 -1.60
C ASP A 166 10.91 -10.95 -2.58
N MET A 167 11.29 -11.67 -3.64
CA MET A 167 12.14 -11.14 -4.70
C MET A 167 11.45 -10.01 -5.45
N VAL A 168 10.19 -10.19 -5.85
CA VAL A 168 9.48 -9.20 -6.68
C VAL A 168 9.10 -7.97 -5.88
N PHE A 169 8.57 -8.15 -4.66
CA PHE A 169 7.98 -7.05 -3.92
C PHE A 169 8.92 -6.43 -2.87
N PHE A 170 9.93 -7.16 -2.36
CA PHE A 170 10.78 -6.63 -1.28
C PHE A 170 12.26 -6.52 -1.65
N ASN A 171 12.89 -7.62 -2.01
CA ASN A 171 14.34 -7.69 -1.99
C ASN A 171 14.99 -7.32 -3.33
N GLY A 172 14.34 -7.67 -4.46
CA GLY A 172 14.98 -7.62 -5.77
C GLY A 172 16.07 -8.68 -5.95
N ASN A 173 16.76 -8.62 -7.08
CA ASN A 173 17.94 -9.41 -7.43
C ASN A 173 18.80 -8.66 -8.46
N ASP A 174 19.73 -9.34 -9.12
CA ASP A 174 20.61 -8.72 -10.15
C ASP A 174 19.84 -8.12 -11.34
N LYS A 175 18.61 -8.57 -11.62
CA LYS A 175 17.76 -8.10 -12.72
C LYS A 175 16.64 -7.17 -12.26
N LEU A 176 16.12 -7.42 -11.08
CA LEU A 176 14.99 -6.69 -10.52
C LEU A 176 15.47 -5.82 -9.35
N PRO A 177 15.37 -4.51 -9.41
CA PRO A 177 15.66 -3.67 -8.27
C PRO A 177 14.65 -3.91 -7.12
N ARG A 178 15.03 -3.54 -5.91
CA ARG A 178 14.15 -3.58 -4.73
C ARG A 178 12.81 -2.89 -5.03
N TRP A 179 11.69 -3.46 -4.54
CA TRP A 179 10.33 -2.94 -4.73
C TRP A 179 9.85 -2.88 -6.18
N SER A 180 10.33 -3.78 -7.02
CA SER A 180 9.97 -3.83 -8.44
C SER A 180 8.47 -4.01 -8.68
N GLY A 181 7.81 -4.90 -7.93
CA GLY A 181 6.38 -5.15 -8.05
C GLY A 181 5.54 -3.92 -7.75
N TYR A 182 5.86 -3.22 -6.66
CA TYR A 182 5.20 -1.95 -6.27
C TYR A 182 5.39 -0.86 -7.32
N SER A 183 6.61 -0.69 -7.80
CA SER A 183 6.91 0.35 -8.79
C SER A 183 6.25 0.07 -10.14
N LEU A 184 6.31 -1.18 -10.60
CA LEU A 184 5.62 -1.58 -11.81
C LEU A 184 4.11 -1.41 -11.67
N GLY A 185 3.56 -1.77 -10.50
CA GLY A 185 2.15 -1.58 -10.19
C GLY A 185 1.73 -0.11 -10.25
N TYR A 186 2.48 0.77 -9.59
CA TYR A 186 2.27 2.21 -9.67
C TYR A 186 2.26 2.71 -11.14
N TYR A 187 3.25 2.31 -11.92
CA TYR A 187 3.38 2.69 -13.33
C TYR A 187 2.20 2.19 -14.18
N LEU A 188 1.81 0.92 -14.05
CA LEU A 188 0.70 0.36 -14.82
C LEU A 188 -0.65 0.93 -14.43
N VAL A 189 -0.89 1.15 -13.13
CA VAL A 189 -2.12 1.79 -12.65
C VAL A 189 -2.19 3.22 -13.17
N LYS A 190 -1.11 3.99 -13.14
CA LYS A 190 -1.07 5.33 -13.73
C LYS A 190 -1.41 5.31 -15.23
N LYS A 191 -0.82 4.40 -16.02
CA LYS A 191 -1.16 4.23 -17.45
C LYS A 191 -2.63 3.87 -17.65
N TYR A 192 -3.18 3.01 -16.78
CA TYR A 192 -4.60 2.64 -16.82
C TYR A 192 -5.52 3.86 -16.60
N LEU A 193 -5.25 4.63 -15.55
CA LEU A 193 -6.03 5.83 -15.23
C LEU A 193 -5.98 6.85 -16.37
N GLU A 194 -4.82 7.06 -16.99
CA GLU A 194 -4.67 7.93 -18.15
C GLU A 194 -5.47 7.44 -19.38
N LYS A 195 -5.37 6.14 -19.70
CA LYS A 195 -6.08 5.55 -20.85
C LYS A 195 -7.59 5.53 -20.68
N THR A 196 -8.08 5.37 -19.45
CA THR A 196 -9.53 5.29 -19.15
C THR A 196 -10.15 6.62 -18.74
N ASN A 197 -9.33 7.64 -18.47
CA ASN A 197 -9.74 8.90 -17.86
C ASN A 197 -10.48 8.71 -16.51
N LYS A 198 -10.19 7.61 -15.80
CA LYS A 198 -10.69 7.34 -14.46
C LYS A 198 -9.79 8.00 -13.41
N LYS A 199 -10.35 8.24 -12.23
CA LYS A 199 -9.60 8.58 -11.02
C LYS A 199 -9.40 7.33 -10.18
N ILE A 200 -8.44 7.38 -9.22
CA ILE A 200 -8.15 6.25 -8.34
C ILE A 200 -9.39 5.82 -7.54
N GLU A 201 -10.20 6.78 -7.08
CA GLU A 201 -11.45 6.56 -6.34
C GLU A 201 -12.54 5.81 -7.11
N ASP A 202 -12.38 5.67 -8.42
CA ASP A 202 -13.30 4.91 -9.28
C ASP A 202 -12.66 3.62 -9.80
N ALA A 203 -11.33 3.55 -9.82
CA ALA A 203 -10.58 2.44 -10.39
C ALA A 203 -10.17 1.36 -9.37
N PHE A 204 -10.12 1.67 -8.06
CA PHE A 204 -9.60 0.73 -7.05
C PHE A 204 -10.41 -0.57 -6.94
N ALA A 205 -11.68 -0.55 -7.36
CA ALA A 205 -12.57 -1.70 -7.36
C ALA A 205 -12.66 -2.42 -8.73
N ASP A 206 -11.99 -1.90 -9.77
CA ASP A 206 -11.97 -2.53 -11.08
C ASP A 206 -11.26 -3.90 -11.01
N LYS A 207 -11.67 -4.85 -11.85
CA LYS A 207 -11.03 -6.16 -11.94
C LYS A 207 -9.60 -6.01 -12.43
N TYR A 208 -8.66 -6.80 -11.88
CA TYR A 208 -7.26 -6.72 -12.30
C TYR A 208 -7.07 -6.92 -13.80
N THR A 209 -7.93 -7.75 -14.43
CA THR A 209 -7.90 -8.01 -15.87
C THR A 209 -8.15 -6.77 -16.73
N GLU A 210 -8.88 -5.77 -16.21
CA GLU A 210 -9.13 -4.51 -16.92
C GLU A 210 -7.84 -3.69 -17.07
N PHE A 211 -6.89 -3.84 -16.14
CA PHE A 211 -5.60 -3.16 -16.18
C PHE A 211 -4.65 -3.70 -17.26
N LYS A 212 -4.96 -4.86 -17.90
CA LYS A 212 -4.17 -5.42 -19.02
C LYS A 212 -4.05 -4.45 -20.20
N ILE A 213 -4.94 -3.48 -20.34
CA ILE A 213 -4.80 -2.42 -21.35
C ILE A 213 -3.57 -1.52 -21.12
N ALA A 214 -2.98 -1.52 -19.93
CA ALA A 214 -1.77 -0.76 -19.61
C ALA A 214 -0.47 -1.47 -20.02
N LEU A 215 -0.53 -2.77 -20.31
CA LEU A 215 0.60 -3.56 -20.84
C LEU A 215 0.90 -3.17 -22.29
#